data_69d9279bb4c4364e4055abc9b14bd09b
#
_entry.id   69d9279bb4c4364e4055abc9b14bd09b
#
_cell.length_a   1.000
_cell.length_b   1.000
_cell.length_c   1.000
_cell.angle_alpha   90.00
_cell.angle_beta   90.00
_cell.angle_gamma   90.00
#
_symmetry.space_group_name_H-M   'P 1'
#
loop_
_entity.id
_entity.type
_entity.pdbx_description
1 polymer ?
#
loop_
_entity_poly.entity_id
_entity_poly.type
_entity_poly.pdbx_seq_one_letter_code
_entity_poly.pdbx_strand_id
1 'polypeptide(L)'
;MNVKKWVALVFLFLLVNVTENAQAQKQFKALLVTTTRGWHHESVHAGVLAIQQLGVRNFFDVVLWEDPEGFTDKYLQQFKVVIFLNTTGDIFDTAQQKVMERFIQSGRGYVGIHSASDTEYDWDWYTKLVGRMFYIHPAIQTARLNVMDASFPGMQGFEGNKLWTDEWYEFGPEKINDLHYILSIDESSYDPKADWPNRNKKGVGMGKMHPISWYHNFEGGRAFYTELGHREETYSNPYFLKHLLGGIEWAMSFKPKA
;
A
#
# COMPACT_ATOMS: atom_id res chain seq x y z
N MET A 1 -86.78 -2.67 24.82
CA MET A 1 -85.89 -1.75 24.11
C MET A 1 -84.47 -2.07 24.50
N ASN A 2 -83.77 -2.92 23.71
CA ASN A 2 -82.42 -3.41 24.03
C ASN A 2 -81.36 -2.53 23.33
N VAL A 3 -80.57 -1.84 24.15
CA VAL A 3 -79.39 -1.08 23.67
C VAL A 3 -78.17 -2.02 23.73
N LYS A 4 -77.71 -2.43 22.57
CA LYS A 4 -76.44 -3.20 22.47
C LYS A 4 -75.28 -2.18 22.56
N LYS A 5 -74.43 -2.33 23.62
CA LYS A 5 -73.19 -1.61 23.77
C LYS A 5 -72.12 -2.28 22.90
N TRP A 6 -71.61 -1.58 21.91
CA TRP A 6 -70.44 -1.96 21.15
C TRP A 6 -69.21 -1.51 21.93
N VAL A 7 -68.41 -2.48 22.35
CA VAL A 7 -67.05 -2.21 22.91
C VAL A 7 -66.08 -2.25 21.76
N ALA A 8 -65.55 -1.11 21.34
CA ALA A 8 -64.49 -1.06 20.36
C ALA A 8 -63.14 -1.32 21.09
N LEU A 9 -62.52 -2.45 20.77
CA LEU A 9 -61.17 -2.77 21.19
C LEU A 9 -60.18 -2.05 20.28
N VAL A 10 -59.52 -1.00 20.77
CA VAL A 10 -58.44 -0.30 20.09
C VAL A 10 -57.14 -1.07 20.37
N PHE A 11 -56.67 -1.83 19.41
CA PHE A 11 -55.33 -2.40 19.43
C PHE A 11 -54.33 -1.31 19.08
N LEU A 12 -53.64 -0.80 20.11
CA LEU A 12 -52.52 0.11 19.93
C LEU A 12 -51.30 -0.72 19.58
N PHE A 13 -50.97 -0.81 18.29
CA PHE A 13 -49.69 -1.36 17.83
C PHE A 13 -48.59 -0.35 18.16
N LEU A 14 -47.84 -0.58 19.21
CA LEU A 14 -46.56 0.06 19.49
C LEU A 14 -45.54 -0.47 18.45
N LEU A 15 -45.36 0.27 17.37
CA LEU A 15 -44.22 0.10 16.46
C LEU A 15 -42.97 0.54 17.25
N VAL A 16 -42.32 -0.43 17.90
CA VAL A 16 -40.95 -0.24 18.39
C VAL A 16 -40.07 -0.18 17.13
N ASN A 17 -39.73 1.06 16.72
CA ASN A 17 -38.66 1.28 15.76
C ASN A 17 -37.34 0.91 16.44
N VAL A 18 -36.95 -0.35 16.32
CA VAL A 18 -35.58 -0.78 16.56
C VAL A 18 -34.76 -0.20 15.42
N THR A 19 -34.22 0.99 15.64
CA THR A 19 -33.13 1.47 14.80
C THR A 19 -31.94 0.57 15.11
N GLU A 20 -31.85 -0.55 14.40
CA GLU A 20 -30.57 -1.23 14.29
C GLU A 20 -29.58 -0.18 13.75
N ASN A 21 -28.64 0.24 14.56
CA ASN A 21 -27.46 0.90 14.06
C ASN A 21 -26.74 -0.11 13.18
N ALA A 22 -27.11 -0.16 11.91
CA ALA A 22 -26.42 -0.97 10.91
C ALA A 22 -25.02 -0.38 10.79
N GLN A 23 -24.12 -0.84 11.65
CA GLN A 23 -22.72 -0.52 11.53
C GLN A 23 -22.25 -1.12 10.20
N ALA A 24 -21.80 -0.27 9.29
CA ALA A 24 -21.36 -0.73 7.97
C ALA A 24 -20.32 -1.84 8.14
N GLN A 25 -20.60 -2.99 7.53
CA GLN A 25 -19.73 -4.16 7.62
C GLN A 25 -18.39 -3.86 6.98
N LYS A 26 -17.29 -4.17 7.67
CA LYS A 26 -15.95 -4.07 7.11
C LYS A 26 -15.80 -5.03 5.93
N GLN A 27 -15.26 -4.49 4.81
CA GLN A 27 -15.18 -5.23 3.55
C GLN A 27 -14.06 -6.27 3.56
N PHE A 28 -12.93 -5.95 4.19
CA PHE A 28 -11.75 -6.82 4.29
C PHE A 28 -10.83 -6.37 5.42
N LYS A 29 -9.79 -7.17 5.68
CA LYS A 29 -8.69 -6.80 6.58
C LYS A 29 -7.39 -6.67 5.80
N ALA A 30 -6.63 -5.62 6.10
CA ALA A 30 -5.27 -5.39 5.64
C ALA A 30 -4.29 -5.59 6.82
N LEU A 31 -3.19 -6.29 6.59
CA LEU A 31 -2.07 -6.34 7.52
C LEU A 31 -1.08 -5.24 7.18
N LEU A 32 -0.75 -4.40 8.14
CA LEU A 32 0.23 -3.32 8.00
C LEU A 32 1.53 -3.70 8.72
N VAL A 33 2.59 -3.90 7.98
CA VAL A 33 3.93 -4.26 8.46
C VAL A 33 4.83 -3.04 8.40
N THR A 34 5.48 -2.70 9.52
CA THR A 34 6.36 -1.53 9.65
C THR A 34 7.74 -1.92 10.20
N THR A 35 8.07 -3.19 10.20
CA THR A 35 9.34 -3.71 10.75
C THR A 35 10.53 -3.14 10.00
N THR A 36 11.48 -2.57 10.74
CA THR A 36 12.73 -2.00 10.22
C THR A 36 13.92 -2.69 10.87
N ARG A 37 14.76 -3.31 10.06
CA ARG A 37 16.04 -3.90 10.49
C ARG A 37 17.24 -3.08 9.98
N GLY A 38 16.99 -2.17 9.04
CA GLY A 38 17.93 -1.17 8.53
C GLY A 38 17.58 0.24 9.01
N TRP A 39 17.46 1.18 8.08
CA TRP A 39 17.10 2.56 8.39
C TRP A 39 15.64 2.68 8.83
N HIS A 40 15.38 3.36 9.95
CA HIS A 40 14.02 3.66 10.40
C HIS A 40 13.60 5.06 9.92
N HIS A 41 12.53 5.12 9.13
CA HIS A 41 11.99 6.38 8.60
C HIS A 41 11.09 7.07 9.63
N GLU A 42 11.26 8.37 9.83
CA GLU A 42 10.44 9.18 10.75
C GLU A 42 8.96 9.16 10.34
N SER A 43 8.68 9.07 9.05
CA SER A 43 7.32 9.06 8.48
C SER A 43 6.49 7.79 8.76
N VAL A 44 7.08 6.73 9.34
CA VAL A 44 6.35 5.49 9.68
C VAL A 44 5.09 5.79 10.51
N HIS A 45 5.22 6.63 11.55
CA HIS A 45 4.07 6.96 12.41
C HIS A 45 2.95 7.67 11.64
N ALA A 46 3.29 8.68 10.84
CA ALA A 46 2.33 9.40 9.99
C ALA A 46 1.66 8.45 8.99
N GLY A 47 2.43 7.53 8.40
CA GLY A 47 1.92 6.51 7.49
C GLY A 47 0.95 5.54 8.15
N VAL A 48 1.26 5.04 9.35
CA VAL A 48 0.35 4.17 10.12
C VAL A 48 -0.98 4.86 10.35
N LEU A 49 -0.97 6.10 10.86
CA LEU A 49 -2.20 6.86 11.12
C LEU A 49 -3.00 7.10 9.83
N ALA A 50 -2.33 7.46 8.74
CA ALA A 50 -2.98 7.70 7.46
C ALA A 50 -3.66 6.44 6.91
N ILE A 51 -2.99 5.29 6.94
CA ILE A 51 -3.53 4.01 6.44
C ILE A 51 -4.68 3.53 7.33
N GLN A 52 -4.58 3.67 8.65
CA GLN A 52 -5.70 3.37 9.56
C GLN A 52 -6.91 4.28 9.27
N GLN A 53 -6.70 5.57 9.01
CA GLN A 53 -7.74 6.51 8.61
C GLN A 53 -8.38 6.13 7.25
N LEU A 54 -7.59 5.68 6.28
CA LEU A 54 -8.11 5.14 5.02
C LEU A 54 -9.04 3.94 5.29
N GLY A 55 -8.64 3.03 6.18
CA GLY A 55 -9.46 1.90 6.61
C GLY A 55 -10.79 2.33 7.21
N VAL A 56 -10.78 3.31 8.12
CA VAL A 56 -12.00 3.85 8.74
C VAL A 56 -12.94 4.45 7.70
N ARG A 57 -12.41 5.29 6.79
CA ARG A 57 -13.21 6.02 5.78
C ARG A 57 -13.75 5.12 4.68
N ASN A 58 -13.05 4.01 4.37
CA ASN A 58 -13.37 3.11 3.26
C ASN A 58 -13.81 1.72 3.73
N PHE A 59 -14.19 1.57 5.02
CA PHE A 59 -14.78 0.38 5.61
C PHE A 59 -13.93 -0.89 5.47
N PHE A 60 -12.61 -0.80 5.73
CA PHE A 60 -11.76 -1.96 5.92
C PHE A 60 -10.97 -1.87 7.24
N ASP A 61 -10.57 -3.02 7.79
CA ASP A 61 -9.77 -3.07 9.00
C ASP A 61 -8.28 -3.04 8.65
N VAL A 62 -7.52 -2.27 9.41
CA VAL A 62 -6.06 -2.24 9.35
C VAL A 62 -5.50 -2.76 10.66
N VAL A 63 -4.77 -3.86 10.59
CA VAL A 63 -4.09 -4.47 11.74
C VAL A 63 -2.60 -4.15 11.62
N LEU A 64 -2.09 -3.36 12.54
CA LEU A 64 -0.67 -3.02 12.59
C LEU A 64 0.13 -4.21 13.11
N TRP A 65 1.23 -4.50 12.43
CA TRP A 65 2.19 -5.52 12.83
C TRP A 65 3.61 -4.95 12.70
N GLU A 66 4.24 -4.67 13.83
CA GLU A 66 5.59 -4.11 13.90
C GLU A 66 6.67 -5.20 13.95
N ASP A 67 6.35 -6.33 14.59
CA ASP A 67 7.23 -7.49 14.67
C ASP A 67 6.60 -8.70 13.99
N PRO A 68 7.24 -9.30 12.99
CA PRO A 68 6.70 -10.45 12.26
C PRO A 68 6.72 -11.77 13.05
N GLU A 69 7.18 -11.84 14.31
CA GLU A 69 7.02 -13.02 15.14
C GLU A 69 5.56 -13.51 15.15
N GLY A 70 5.37 -14.80 14.93
CA GLY A 70 4.04 -15.38 14.78
C GLY A 70 3.42 -15.21 13.38
N PHE A 71 4.17 -14.74 12.39
CA PHE A 71 3.76 -14.65 10.99
C PHE A 71 3.52 -16.06 10.42
N THR A 72 2.27 -16.52 10.46
CA THR A 72 1.88 -17.88 10.12
C THR A 72 0.74 -17.92 9.13
N ASP A 73 0.58 -19.01 8.36
CA ASP A 73 -0.54 -19.20 7.44
C ASP A 73 -1.90 -19.01 8.13
N LYS A 74 -2.05 -19.56 9.34
CA LYS A 74 -3.28 -19.44 10.13
C LYS A 74 -3.59 -17.97 10.46
N TYR A 75 -2.56 -17.20 10.80
CA TYR A 75 -2.75 -15.78 11.10
C TYR A 75 -3.07 -14.98 9.83
N LEU A 76 -2.33 -15.23 8.74
CA LEU A 76 -2.46 -14.48 7.50
C LEU A 76 -3.76 -14.76 6.73
N GLN A 77 -4.40 -15.90 6.92
CA GLN A 77 -5.63 -16.26 6.19
C GLN A 77 -6.77 -15.23 6.33
N GLN A 78 -6.78 -14.44 7.41
CA GLN A 78 -7.81 -13.42 7.66
C GLN A 78 -7.63 -12.14 6.82
N PHE A 79 -6.43 -11.91 6.25
CA PHE A 79 -6.11 -10.72 5.48
C PHE A 79 -6.30 -10.92 3.99
N LYS A 80 -6.63 -9.85 3.26
CA LYS A 80 -6.70 -9.82 1.79
C LYS A 80 -5.46 -9.20 1.16
N VAL A 81 -4.79 -8.33 1.89
CA VAL A 81 -3.61 -7.60 1.45
C VAL A 81 -2.64 -7.41 2.61
N VAL A 82 -1.36 -7.46 2.31
CA VAL A 82 -0.26 -7.08 3.22
C VAL A 82 0.34 -5.79 2.69
N ILE A 83 0.50 -4.80 3.58
CA ILE A 83 1.05 -3.48 3.27
C ILE A 83 2.38 -3.36 4.00
N PHE A 84 3.47 -3.21 3.26
CA PHE A 84 4.80 -2.93 3.79
C PHE A 84 5.03 -1.42 3.75
N LEU A 85 4.98 -0.80 4.91
CA LEU A 85 5.17 0.64 5.08
C LEU A 85 6.58 0.91 5.58
N ASN A 86 7.41 1.47 4.73
CA ASN A 86 8.78 1.87 5.06
C ASN A 86 9.59 0.79 5.78
N THR A 87 9.37 -0.48 5.41
CA THR A 87 10.17 -1.60 5.91
C THR A 87 11.59 -1.53 5.35
N THR A 88 12.59 -2.03 6.10
CA THR A 88 14.00 -2.06 5.66
C THR A 88 14.74 -3.27 6.22
N GLY A 89 15.70 -3.79 5.45
CA GLY A 89 16.54 -4.91 5.82
C GLY A 89 15.82 -6.26 5.82
N ASP A 90 16.46 -7.28 6.38
CA ASP A 90 15.92 -8.65 6.40
C ASP A 90 14.96 -8.81 7.58
N ILE A 91 13.67 -8.77 7.30
CA ILE A 91 12.61 -8.76 8.32
C ILE A 91 12.01 -10.14 8.59
N PHE A 92 12.23 -11.10 7.71
CA PHE A 92 11.69 -12.45 7.80
C PHE A 92 12.77 -13.52 7.93
N ASP A 93 12.49 -14.55 8.71
CA ASP A 93 13.21 -15.81 8.61
C ASP A 93 12.70 -16.67 7.42
N THR A 94 13.39 -17.76 7.12
CA THR A 94 13.04 -18.64 5.99
C THR A 94 11.64 -19.23 6.11
N ALA A 95 11.15 -19.50 7.33
CA ALA A 95 9.80 -20.04 7.53
C ALA A 95 8.74 -18.98 7.24
N GLN A 96 8.95 -17.76 7.69
CA GLN A 96 8.08 -16.60 7.45
C GLN A 96 8.07 -16.20 5.96
N GLN A 97 9.23 -16.27 5.29
CA GLN A 97 9.32 -16.09 3.84
C GLN A 97 8.39 -17.06 3.10
N LYS A 98 8.41 -18.35 3.48
CA LYS A 98 7.50 -19.34 2.88
C LYS A 98 6.01 -19.10 3.18
N VAL A 99 5.69 -18.53 4.34
CA VAL A 99 4.31 -18.11 4.65
C VAL A 99 3.88 -16.97 3.73
N MET A 100 4.76 -15.99 3.50
CA MET A 100 4.47 -14.86 2.59
C MET A 100 4.29 -15.32 1.14
N GLU A 101 5.14 -16.26 0.66
CA GLU A 101 4.99 -16.87 -0.67
C GLU A 101 3.59 -17.47 -0.83
N ARG A 102 3.17 -18.35 0.09
CA ARG A 102 1.86 -18.99 0.06
C ARG A 102 0.70 -17.99 0.16
N PHE A 103 0.88 -16.92 0.94
CA PHE A 103 -0.10 -15.85 1.04
C PHE A 103 -0.37 -15.21 -0.34
N ILE A 104 0.66 -14.81 -1.06
CA ILE A 104 0.52 -14.23 -2.40
C ILE A 104 -0.01 -15.26 -3.41
N GLN A 105 0.54 -16.49 -3.41
CA GLN A 105 0.11 -17.57 -4.29
C GLN A 105 -1.36 -17.97 -4.12
N SER A 106 -1.93 -17.70 -2.94
CA SER A 106 -3.37 -17.88 -2.69
C SER A 106 -4.27 -16.80 -3.29
N GLY A 107 -3.72 -15.89 -4.10
CA GLY A 107 -4.48 -14.82 -4.77
C GLY A 107 -4.66 -13.55 -3.93
N ARG A 108 -3.79 -13.31 -2.97
CA ARG A 108 -3.83 -12.13 -2.11
C ARG A 108 -2.88 -11.04 -2.59
N GLY A 109 -3.05 -9.83 -2.03
CA GLY A 109 -2.34 -8.64 -2.48
C GLY A 109 -1.13 -8.26 -1.63
N TYR A 110 -0.19 -7.60 -2.30
CA TYR A 110 0.95 -6.90 -1.70
C TYR A 110 0.92 -5.43 -2.08
N VAL A 111 1.22 -4.56 -1.12
CA VAL A 111 1.43 -3.12 -1.31
C VAL A 111 2.76 -2.75 -0.66
N GLY A 112 3.71 -2.27 -1.45
CA GLY A 112 4.97 -1.73 -0.98
C GLY A 112 4.98 -0.21 -1.02
N ILE A 113 5.41 0.42 0.06
CA ILE A 113 5.51 1.88 0.19
C ILE A 113 6.95 2.24 0.51
N HIS A 114 7.52 3.13 -0.30
CA HIS A 114 8.84 3.73 -0.15
C HIS A 114 9.94 2.68 0.05
N SER A 115 10.53 2.60 1.24
CA SER A 115 11.63 1.66 1.51
C SER A 115 11.21 0.18 1.61
N ALA A 116 9.97 -0.18 1.30
CA ALA A 116 9.65 -1.57 1.02
C ALA A 116 10.54 -2.18 -0.10
N SER A 117 11.11 -1.35 -0.97
CA SER A 117 12.13 -1.76 -1.96
C SER A 117 13.55 -1.86 -1.39
N ASP A 118 13.78 -1.49 -0.12
CA ASP A 118 15.03 -1.62 0.64
C ASP A 118 14.94 -2.76 1.67
N THR A 119 14.16 -3.80 1.35
CA THR A 119 13.84 -4.91 2.25
C THR A 119 14.17 -6.23 1.54
N GLU A 120 14.68 -7.24 2.29
CA GLU A 120 14.85 -8.63 1.82
C GLU A 120 15.67 -8.77 0.51
N TYR A 121 16.81 -8.13 0.42
CA TYR A 121 17.66 -8.16 -0.80
C TYR A 121 18.11 -9.54 -1.22
N ASP A 122 18.37 -10.43 -0.26
CA ASP A 122 18.89 -11.78 -0.50
C ASP A 122 17.77 -12.79 -0.80
N TRP A 123 16.51 -12.36 -0.75
CA TRP A 123 15.37 -13.19 -1.09
C TRP A 123 14.84 -12.85 -2.50
N ASP A 124 15.35 -13.55 -3.50
CA ASP A 124 15.06 -13.33 -4.93
C ASP A 124 13.55 -13.30 -5.25
N TRP A 125 12.75 -14.11 -4.55
CA TRP A 125 11.30 -14.10 -4.70
C TRP A 125 10.70 -12.75 -4.31
N TYR A 126 11.15 -12.17 -3.18
CA TYR A 126 10.67 -10.85 -2.73
C TYR A 126 11.11 -9.73 -3.67
N THR A 127 12.34 -9.78 -4.18
CA THR A 127 12.81 -8.78 -5.15
C THR A 127 11.95 -8.75 -6.41
N LYS A 128 11.44 -9.92 -6.83
CA LYS A 128 10.49 -10.04 -7.95
C LYS A 128 9.09 -9.57 -7.57
N LEU A 129 8.63 -9.83 -6.33
CA LEU A 129 7.36 -9.33 -5.81
C LEU A 129 7.32 -7.79 -5.81
N VAL A 130 8.39 -7.14 -5.36
CA VAL A 130 8.51 -5.66 -5.38
C VAL A 130 8.70 -5.14 -6.81
N GLY A 131 9.48 -5.86 -7.64
CA GLY A 131 9.74 -5.56 -9.05
C GLY A 131 11.03 -4.81 -9.32
N ARG A 132 11.42 -3.86 -8.48
CA ARG A 132 12.72 -3.15 -8.49
C ARG A 132 13.18 -2.90 -7.06
N MET A 133 14.48 -2.98 -6.84
CA MET A 133 15.08 -2.76 -5.52
C MET A 133 15.77 -1.40 -5.47
N PHE A 134 15.69 -0.75 -4.33
CA PHE A 134 16.42 0.47 -4.04
C PHE A 134 17.93 0.27 -4.22
N TYR A 135 18.59 1.28 -4.80
CA TYR A 135 20.03 1.29 -4.95
C TYR A 135 20.69 2.44 -4.18
N ILE A 136 20.28 3.68 -4.46
CA ILE A 136 20.80 4.91 -3.84
C ILE A 136 19.79 6.05 -4.05
N HIS A 137 19.95 7.15 -3.32
CA HIS A 137 19.20 8.40 -3.55
C HIS A 137 20.07 9.63 -3.31
N PRO A 138 19.81 10.77 -3.99
CA PRO A 138 20.35 12.08 -3.65
C PRO A 138 19.65 12.66 -2.41
N ALA A 139 19.97 13.91 -2.04
CA ALA A 139 19.20 14.63 -1.03
C ALA A 139 17.73 14.79 -1.47
N ILE A 140 16.82 14.98 -0.50
CA ILE A 140 15.41 15.30 -0.75
C ILE A 140 15.30 16.52 -1.65
N GLN A 141 14.51 16.44 -2.71
CA GLN A 141 14.34 17.50 -3.72
C GLN A 141 12.91 17.53 -4.23
N THR A 142 12.55 18.67 -4.84
CA THR A 142 11.32 18.79 -5.63
C THR A 142 11.58 18.35 -7.06
N ALA A 143 10.79 17.41 -7.57
CA ALA A 143 10.83 16.97 -8.95
C ALA A 143 9.45 17.06 -9.62
N ARG A 144 9.43 17.00 -10.95
CA ARG A 144 8.20 16.96 -11.73
C ARG A 144 7.76 15.51 -11.92
N LEU A 145 6.51 15.23 -11.54
CA LEU A 145 5.89 13.93 -11.76
C LEU A 145 5.27 13.85 -13.16
N ASN A 146 5.41 12.69 -13.80
CA ASN A 146 4.74 12.32 -15.03
C ASN A 146 3.78 11.16 -14.78
N VAL A 147 2.54 11.27 -15.25
CA VAL A 147 1.56 10.20 -15.21
C VAL A 147 1.78 9.27 -16.41
N MET A 148 2.07 8.01 -16.15
CA MET A 148 2.28 6.97 -17.14
C MET A 148 0.98 6.20 -17.44
N ASP A 149 0.19 5.92 -16.39
CA ASP A 149 -1.12 5.29 -16.50
C ASP A 149 -2.17 6.08 -15.70
N ALA A 150 -2.90 6.94 -16.41
CA ALA A 150 -3.98 7.73 -15.82
C ALA A 150 -5.24 6.89 -15.53
N SER A 151 -5.33 5.68 -16.07
CA SER A 151 -6.47 4.77 -15.86
C SER A 151 -6.37 3.96 -14.57
N PHE A 152 -5.18 3.89 -13.96
CA PHE A 152 -5.01 3.20 -12.69
C PHE A 152 -5.85 3.85 -11.57
N PRO A 153 -6.49 3.05 -10.69
CA PRO A 153 -7.30 3.60 -9.60
C PRO A 153 -6.52 4.61 -8.74
N GLY A 154 -7.18 5.70 -8.36
CA GLY A 154 -6.61 6.71 -7.47
C GLY A 154 -5.70 7.75 -8.12
N MET A 155 -5.61 7.78 -9.46
CA MET A 155 -4.74 8.75 -10.17
C MET A 155 -5.35 10.13 -10.36
N GLN A 156 -6.60 10.34 -9.95
CA GLN A 156 -7.27 11.66 -10.06
C GLN A 156 -6.52 12.73 -9.26
N GLY A 157 -6.12 13.79 -9.94
CA GLY A 157 -5.39 14.93 -9.37
C GLY A 157 -3.88 14.86 -9.53
N PHE A 158 -3.35 13.81 -10.18
CA PHE A 158 -1.95 13.77 -10.64
C PHE A 158 -1.76 14.34 -12.06
N GLU A 159 -2.84 14.71 -12.72
CA GLU A 159 -2.79 15.25 -14.09
C GLU A 159 -1.99 16.57 -14.13
N GLY A 160 -1.36 16.79 -15.27
CA GLY A 160 -0.48 17.94 -15.47
C GLY A 160 0.86 17.78 -14.75
N ASN A 161 1.79 18.66 -15.04
CA ASN A 161 3.15 18.64 -14.52
C ASN A 161 3.21 18.93 -13.00
N LYS A 162 2.77 17.98 -12.19
CA LYS A 162 2.73 18.16 -10.74
C LYS A 162 4.12 18.16 -10.15
N LEU A 163 4.46 19.20 -9.41
CA LEU A 163 5.66 19.23 -8.58
C LEU A 163 5.41 18.49 -7.28
N TRP A 164 6.40 17.68 -6.90
CA TRP A 164 6.37 16.90 -5.67
C TRP A 164 7.73 16.92 -5.00
N THR A 165 7.76 17.01 -3.70
CA THR A 165 8.99 16.98 -2.90
C THR A 165 9.03 15.70 -2.11
N ASP A 166 9.99 14.84 -2.41
CA ASP A 166 10.23 13.58 -1.70
C ASP A 166 11.70 13.17 -1.83
N GLU A 167 12.04 11.99 -1.37
CA GLU A 167 13.32 11.34 -1.60
C GLU A 167 13.21 10.50 -2.88
N TRP A 168 14.13 10.71 -3.83
CA TRP A 168 14.06 10.08 -5.15
C TRP A 168 15.07 8.94 -5.27
N TYR A 169 14.57 7.72 -5.36
CA TYR A 169 15.38 6.51 -5.45
C TYR A 169 15.88 6.24 -6.87
N GLU A 170 17.18 6.05 -7.04
CA GLU A 170 17.67 5.28 -8.16
C GLU A 170 17.44 3.80 -7.87
N PHE A 171 16.72 3.11 -8.72
CA PHE A 171 16.43 1.70 -8.59
C PHE A 171 17.41 0.86 -9.41
N GLY A 172 17.68 -0.35 -8.91
CA GLY A 172 18.33 -1.39 -9.70
C GLY A 172 17.46 -1.83 -10.90
N PRO A 173 17.97 -2.79 -11.71
CA PRO A 173 17.23 -3.31 -12.86
C PRO A 173 15.90 -3.96 -12.44
N GLU A 174 14.98 -4.08 -13.40
CA GLU A 174 13.76 -4.87 -13.21
C GLU A 174 14.09 -6.30 -12.80
N LYS A 175 13.38 -6.79 -11.80
CA LYS A 175 13.53 -8.16 -11.28
C LYS A 175 12.52 -9.11 -11.91
N ILE A 176 11.51 -8.57 -12.57
CA ILE A 176 10.46 -9.30 -13.27
C ILE A 176 10.05 -8.53 -14.52
N ASN A 177 9.65 -9.24 -15.56
CA ASN A 177 9.02 -8.64 -16.74
C ASN A 177 7.58 -8.21 -16.41
N ASP A 178 6.99 -7.37 -17.28
CA ASP A 178 5.59 -6.94 -17.21
C ASP A 178 5.26 -6.00 -16.03
N LEU A 179 6.21 -5.16 -15.59
CA LEU A 179 5.90 -4.03 -14.71
C LEU A 179 5.09 -2.98 -15.47
N HIS A 180 3.92 -2.66 -14.95
CA HIS A 180 3.05 -1.59 -15.46
C HIS A 180 3.33 -0.32 -14.66
N TYR A 181 3.98 0.66 -15.27
CA TYR A 181 4.35 1.90 -14.62
C TYR A 181 3.17 2.88 -14.54
N ILE A 182 2.96 3.45 -13.36
CA ILE A 182 1.87 4.40 -13.06
C ILE A 182 2.38 5.84 -13.04
N LEU A 183 3.50 6.04 -12.34
CA LEU A 183 4.17 7.34 -12.18
C LEU A 183 5.64 7.20 -12.51
N SER A 184 6.20 8.26 -13.10
CA SER A 184 7.63 8.49 -13.26
C SER A 184 7.99 9.92 -12.86
N ILE A 185 9.29 10.20 -12.68
CA ILE A 185 9.79 11.56 -12.49
C ILE A 185 10.60 12.02 -13.70
N ASP A 186 10.58 13.32 -13.95
CA ASP A 186 11.40 13.98 -14.94
C ASP A 186 12.74 14.35 -14.29
N GLU A 187 13.79 13.58 -14.58
CA GLU A 187 15.13 13.82 -14.03
C GLU A 187 15.72 15.17 -14.44
N SER A 188 15.23 15.81 -15.50
CA SER A 188 15.67 17.17 -15.85
C SER A 188 15.19 18.23 -14.86
N SER A 189 14.30 17.89 -13.97
CA SER A 189 13.69 18.80 -13.00
C SER A 189 14.38 18.83 -11.63
N TYR A 190 15.38 17.95 -11.39
CA TYR A 190 16.15 17.87 -10.14
C TYR A 190 17.57 17.35 -10.41
N ASP A 191 18.45 17.32 -9.41
CA ASP A 191 19.78 16.69 -9.53
C ASP A 191 19.74 15.24 -9.04
N PRO A 192 19.81 14.23 -9.94
CA PRO A 192 19.73 12.82 -9.55
C PRO A 192 21.04 12.26 -8.98
N LYS A 193 22.13 13.04 -8.97
CA LYS A 193 23.44 12.54 -8.56
C LYS A 193 23.49 12.28 -7.07
N ALA A 194 23.98 11.11 -6.70
CA ALA A 194 24.24 10.71 -5.34
C ALA A 194 25.63 10.09 -5.19
N ASP A 195 26.32 10.38 -4.10
CA ASP A 195 27.62 9.77 -3.78
C ASP A 195 27.62 9.34 -2.31
N TRP A 196 27.69 8.03 -2.09
CA TRP A 196 27.75 7.42 -0.77
C TRP A 196 29.09 6.68 -0.59
N PRO A 197 30.19 7.42 -0.34
CA PRO A 197 31.51 6.85 -0.32
C PRO A 197 31.68 5.77 0.75
N ASN A 198 31.00 5.89 1.90
CA ASN A 198 31.01 4.89 2.98
C ASN A 198 30.39 3.54 2.58
N ARG A 199 29.58 3.52 1.52
CA ARG A 199 28.96 2.31 0.97
C ARG A 199 29.49 1.97 -0.41
N ASN A 200 30.49 2.71 -0.90
CA ASN A 200 31.04 2.59 -2.26
C ASN A 200 29.97 2.58 -3.36
N LYS A 201 28.95 3.44 -3.19
CA LYS A 201 27.84 3.58 -4.13
C LYS A 201 27.83 4.98 -4.74
N LYS A 202 27.58 5.04 -6.05
CA LYS A 202 27.35 6.29 -6.79
C LYS A 202 26.10 6.13 -7.64
N GLY A 203 25.22 7.14 -7.57
CA GLY A 203 24.04 7.27 -8.41
C GLY A 203 24.28 8.33 -9.49
N VAL A 204 23.74 8.08 -10.65
CA VAL A 204 23.77 9.00 -11.79
C VAL A 204 22.38 9.27 -12.34
N GLY A 205 21.36 8.69 -11.70
CA GLY A 205 19.98 8.66 -12.14
C GLY A 205 19.67 7.51 -13.08
N MET A 206 18.40 7.41 -13.48
CA MET A 206 17.87 6.37 -14.37
C MET A 206 17.64 6.88 -15.80
N GLY A 207 17.84 8.18 -16.03
CA GLY A 207 17.70 8.81 -17.35
C GLY A 207 16.24 9.09 -17.72
N LYS A 208 15.88 8.88 -18.99
CA LYS A 208 14.56 9.25 -19.51
C LYS A 208 13.38 8.47 -18.90
N MET A 209 13.65 7.27 -18.39
CA MET A 209 12.63 6.43 -17.75
C MET A 209 13.02 6.20 -16.30
N HIS A 210 12.42 7.00 -15.42
CA HIS A 210 12.60 6.92 -13.99
C HIS A 210 11.25 6.64 -13.30
N PRO A 211 10.81 5.37 -13.28
CA PRO A 211 9.53 5.00 -12.67
C PRO A 211 9.63 5.06 -11.15
N ILE A 212 8.56 5.56 -10.51
CA ILE A 212 8.43 5.68 -9.06
C ILE A 212 7.19 4.98 -8.51
N SER A 213 6.30 4.49 -9.37
CA SER A 213 5.16 3.68 -8.96
C SER A 213 4.77 2.72 -10.07
N TRP A 214 4.44 1.48 -9.69
CA TRP A 214 4.08 0.40 -10.63
C TRP A 214 3.22 -0.68 -9.99
N TYR A 215 2.66 -1.53 -10.84
CA TYR A 215 1.93 -2.71 -10.42
C TYR A 215 2.18 -3.88 -11.38
N HIS A 216 1.93 -5.09 -10.92
CA HIS A 216 1.98 -6.31 -11.74
C HIS A 216 1.24 -7.47 -11.07
N ASN A 217 0.91 -8.49 -11.85
CA ASN A 217 0.46 -9.76 -11.32
C ASN A 217 1.68 -10.61 -10.95
N PHE A 218 1.63 -11.30 -9.82
CA PHE A 218 2.74 -12.11 -9.35
C PHE A 218 2.26 -13.42 -8.71
N GLU A 219 2.63 -14.55 -9.29
CA GLU A 219 2.36 -15.91 -8.77
C GLU A 219 0.94 -16.16 -8.25
N GLY A 220 -0.06 -15.64 -8.92
CA GLY A 220 -1.48 -15.79 -8.54
C GLY A 220 -2.02 -14.64 -7.71
N GLY A 221 -1.20 -13.77 -7.16
CA GLY A 221 -1.57 -12.55 -6.47
C GLY A 221 -1.30 -11.28 -7.29
N ARG A 222 -1.32 -10.14 -6.61
CA ARG A 222 -1.07 -8.82 -7.18
C ARG A 222 -0.13 -8.00 -6.30
N ALA A 223 0.79 -7.29 -6.93
CA ALA A 223 1.73 -6.40 -6.27
C ALA A 223 1.61 -4.98 -6.81
N PHE A 224 1.48 -4.03 -5.91
CA PHE A 224 1.55 -2.60 -6.16
C PHE A 224 2.70 -2.00 -5.35
N TYR A 225 3.42 -1.07 -5.94
CA TYR A 225 4.49 -0.34 -5.28
C TYR A 225 4.39 1.17 -5.59
N THR A 226 4.70 1.98 -4.59
CA THR A 226 4.92 3.42 -4.73
C THR A 226 6.13 3.85 -3.93
N GLU A 227 7.04 4.62 -4.55
CA GLU A 227 8.21 5.20 -3.92
C GLU A 227 7.86 6.36 -2.99
N LEU A 228 6.77 7.09 -3.29
CA LEU A 228 6.30 8.20 -2.47
C LEU A 228 6.07 7.76 -1.03
N GLY A 229 6.46 8.58 -0.05
CA GLY A 229 6.22 8.29 1.35
C GLY A 229 7.42 8.41 2.29
N HIS A 230 8.55 8.98 1.83
CA HIS A 230 9.65 9.30 2.73
C HIS A 230 9.26 10.36 3.76
N ARG A 231 8.51 11.38 3.32
CA ARG A 231 8.16 12.53 4.14
C ARG A 231 6.83 12.35 4.86
N GLU A 232 6.74 12.85 6.09
CA GLU A 232 5.48 12.81 6.87
C GLU A 232 4.35 13.56 6.16
N GLU A 233 4.66 14.69 5.51
CA GLU A 233 3.66 15.51 4.81
C GLU A 233 3.00 14.78 3.65
N THR A 234 3.68 13.78 3.06
CA THR A 234 3.13 12.92 2.01
C THR A 234 1.86 12.22 2.50
N TYR A 235 1.82 11.79 3.76
CA TYR A 235 0.68 11.08 4.36
C TYR A 235 -0.52 11.98 4.71
N SER A 236 -0.40 13.28 4.60
CA SER A 236 -1.52 14.23 4.67
C SER A 236 -2.00 14.71 3.30
N ASN A 237 -1.29 14.37 2.24
CA ASN A 237 -1.60 14.82 0.88
C ASN A 237 -2.77 14.01 0.29
N PRO A 238 -3.90 14.65 -0.11
CA PRO A 238 -5.08 13.93 -0.58
C PRO A 238 -4.87 13.17 -1.90
N TYR A 239 -3.94 13.58 -2.74
CA TYR A 239 -3.61 12.87 -3.98
C TYR A 239 -2.86 11.59 -3.69
N PHE A 240 -1.86 11.66 -2.80
CA PHE A 240 -1.15 10.45 -2.34
C PHE A 240 -2.08 9.46 -1.67
N LEU A 241 -2.96 9.93 -0.79
CA LEU A 241 -3.91 9.06 -0.10
C LEU A 241 -4.87 8.37 -1.07
N LYS A 242 -5.32 9.05 -2.15
CA LYS A 242 -6.11 8.42 -3.20
C LYS A 242 -5.30 7.40 -3.99
N HIS A 243 -4.06 7.72 -4.35
CA HIS A 243 -3.17 6.81 -5.05
C HIS A 243 -2.91 5.54 -4.23
N LEU A 244 -2.63 5.70 -2.94
CA LEU A 244 -2.42 4.58 -2.03
C LEU A 244 -3.68 3.73 -1.87
N LEU A 245 -4.86 4.35 -1.70
CA LEU A 245 -6.14 3.63 -1.64
C LEU A 245 -6.38 2.85 -2.93
N GLY A 246 -6.17 3.47 -4.10
CA GLY A 246 -6.29 2.80 -5.40
C GLY A 246 -5.37 1.59 -5.53
N GLY A 247 -4.12 1.70 -5.05
CA GLY A 247 -3.16 0.59 -5.00
C GLY A 247 -3.63 -0.55 -4.09
N ILE A 248 -4.15 -0.23 -2.90
CA ILE A 248 -4.71 -1.22 -1.96
C ILE A 248 -5.91 -1.93 -2.58
N GLU A 249 -6.87 -1.19 -3.14
CA GLU A 249 -8.07 -1.74 -3.77
C GLU A 249 -7.71 -2.62 -4.97
N TRP A 250 -6.77 -2.19 -5.80
CA TRP A 250 -6.30 -2.96 -6.94
C TRP A 250 -5.63 -4.27 -6.49
N ALA A 251 -4.73 -4.20 -5.52
CA ALA A 251 -4.00 -5.37 -5.01
C ALA A 251 -4.95 -6.41 -4.38
N MET A 252 -5.99 -5.98 -3.64
CA MET A 252 -6.92 -6.90 -2.98
C MET A 252 -8.05 -7.42 -3.89
N SER A 253 -8.27 -6.82 -5.06
CA SER A 253 -9.41 -7.14 -5.94
C SER A 253 -9.23 -8.42 -6.77
N PHE A 254 -8.10 -9.11 -6.63
CA PHE A 254 -7.84 -10.36 -7.34
C PHE A 254 -8.77 -11.47 -6.84
N LYS A 255 -9.49 -12.13 -7.77
CA LYS A 255 -10.24 -13.34 -7.48
C LYS A 255 -9.33 -14.54 -7.76
N PRO A 256 -9.04 -15.42 -6.78
CA PRO A 256 -8.32 -16.65 -7.05
C PRO A 256 -9.04 -17.42 -8.17
N LYS A 257 -8.25 -18.04 -9.07
CA LYS A 257 -8.83 -19.02 -10.00
C LYS A 257 -9.43 -20.15 -9.15
N ALA A 258 -10.72 -20.43 -9.38
CA ALA A 258 -11.41 -21.57 -8.79
C ALA A 258 -10.77 -22.89 -9.23
#